data_1a4f2e9fe2960f898e4bf75a0f69b70a
#
_entry.id   1a4f2e9fe2960f898e4bf75a0f69b70a
#
_cell.length_a   1.000
_cell.length_b   1.000
_cell.length_c   1.000
_cell.angle_alpha   90.00
_cell.angle_beta   90.00
_cell.angle_gamma   90.00
#
_symmetry.space_group_name_H-M   'P 1'
#
loop_
_entity.id
_entity.type
_entity.pdbx_description
1 polymer ?
#
loop_
_entity_poly.entity_id
_entity_poly.type
_entity_poly.pdbx_seq_one_letter_code
_entity_poly.pdbx_strand_id
1 'polypeptide(L)'
;MRSMIFSANISKALCIATMGITLMMPAQVAAATPEMAVEAQAVSAQDGITVFPNKEAQYRIPAIVECKSGKLIAFTDHRYHNKDIGGGRHLDIVMKTSMDKGATWSSPEQMVAKGGNGIATSFDCAHGDAAVVVDKKSGRILLMCASGGIGYWESKRGHLLMMGRYYSDDEGKTWYGEEVTKQIYDLIPEVESAFFTSGRICQSKQIKVGKYYRIYTVLCTRSGNRIIYSDDFGQNWNVLGKNVAEADPRGDEAKVEELPDGNVLLSSRAMGGRHINIYTYEDKKTATGSWGKVIASDAKNMGVAAHKNSCNGEVLMVDAKKNGKKVKLLLQSVPVGPGRNNVGIYYKALETPADYATPEAIAKNWEGCYQLSNTTSAYSTMVQAKDGSIYFLLEENAFKNPKTQTDDYYDIRFYKLGIDQITNNRYK
;
A
#
# COMPACT_ATOMS: atom_id res chain seq x y z
N MET A 1 29.10 21.05 64.08
CA MET A 1 30.01 20.65 65.14
C MET A 1 30.83 19.49 64.64
N ARG A 2 32.21 19.73 64.70
CA ARG A 2 33.32 18.76 64.65
C ARG A 2 33.33 17.68 63.59
N SER A 3 34.08 17.74 62.47
CA SER A 3 35.55 17.71 62.33
C SER A 3 36.23 16.54 63.12
N MET A 4 36.81 15.61 62.35
CA MET A 4 38.15 15.15 62.58
C MET A 4 38.72 14.31 61.41
N ILE A 5 39.86 14.75 60.99
CA ILE A 5 40.90 14.22 60.09
C ILE A 5 41.76 13.23 60.89
N PHE A 6 42.32 12.17 60.23
CA PHE A 6 43.67 11.62 60.51
C PHE A 6 44.06 10.69 59.35
N SER A 7 45.01 10.91 58.77
CA SER A 7 46.32 10.84 58.16
C SER A 7 47.00 9.48 58.31
N ALA A 8 47.51 9.03 57.18
CA ALA A 8 48.74 8.35 56.76
C ALA A 8 49.40 7.27 57.67
N ASN A 9 49.79 6.19 57.05
CA ASN A 9 51.17 5.72 57.09
C ASN A 9 51.57 4.77 55.94
N ILE A 10 52.77 5.00 55.44
CA ILE A 10 53.51 4.34 54.39
C ILE A 10 54.21 3.10 54.96
N SER A 11 54.20 2.00 54.27
CA SER A 11 55.24 0.94 54.41
C SER A 11 55.58 0.34 53.05
N LYS A 12 56.83 0.52 52.65
CA LYS A 12 57.50 -0.09 51.53
C LYS A 12 57.78 -1.55 51.83
N ALA A 13 57.44 -2.43 50.89
CA ALA A 13 58.05 -3.74 50.79
C ALA A 13 58.33 -4.07 49.30
N LEU A 14 59.60 -4.32 49.05
CA LEU A 14 60.20 -4.69 47.75
C LEU A 14 60.05 -6.21 47.56
N CYS A 15 59.52 -6.65 46.45
CA CYS A 15 59.73 -8.05 45.98
C CYS A 15 59.63 -8.17 44.46
N ILE A 16 60.76 -8.39 43.90
CA ILE A 16 61.19 -9.27 42.81
C ILE A 16 60.21 -9.55 41.66
N ALA A 17 60.63 -9.10 40.48
CA ALA A 17 60.04 -9.35 39.16
C ALA A 17 60.18 -10.87 38.77
N THR A 18 59.07 -11.45 38.33
CA THR A 18 59.04 -12.58 37.41
C THR A 18 58.28 -12.17 36.16
N MET A 19 59.02 -12.09 35.04
CA MET A 19 58.46 -11.87 33.72
C MET A 19 57.62 -13.06 33.32
N GLY A 20 56.31 -12.93 33.38
CA GLY A 20 55.39 -13.82 32.68
C GLY A 20 54.99 -13.16 31.34
N ILE A 21 55.47 -13.70 30.24
CA ILE A 21 55.05 -13.29 28.90
C ILE A 21 53.63 -13.85 28.70
N THR A 22 52.62 -13.00 28.89
CA THR A 22 51.25 -13.32 28.49
C THR A 22 51.11 -12.92 27.02
N LEU A 23 51.05 -13.90 26.11
CA LEU A 23 50.61 -13.69 24.75
C LEU A 23 49.17 -13.15 24.79
N MET A 24 48.99 -11.88 24.56
CA MET A 24 47.70 -11.30 24.17
C MET A 24 47.37 -11.78 22.74
N MET A 25 46.45 -12.73 22.61
CA MET A 25 45.77 -12.93 21.35
C MET A 25 44.97 -11.66 21.01
N PRO A 26 45.06 -11.15 19.76
CA PRO A 26 44.23 -10.04 19.34
C PRO A 26 42.76 -10.50 19.39
N ALA A 27 41.91 -9.75 20.11
CA ALA A 27 40.49 -9.90 20.01
C ALA A 27 40.08 -9.72 18.55
N GLN A 28 39.60 -10.78 17.92
CA GLN A 28 38.92 -10.67 16.64
C GLN A 28 37.72 -9.75 16.85
N VAL A 29 37.84 -8.50 16.37
CA VAL A 29 36.69 -7.65 16.12
C VAL A 29 35.90 -8.39 15.03
N ALA A 30 34.78 -8.98 15.40
CA ALA A 30 33.83 -9.49 14.44
C ALA A 30 33.48 -8.32 13.50
N ALA A 31 33.95 -8.38 12.26
CA ALA A 31 33.54 -7.46 11.23
C ALA A 31 32.01 -7.54 11.15
N ALA A 32 31.34 -6.42 11.38
CA ALA A 32 29.90 -6.31 11.15
C ALA A 32 29.65 -6.76 9.72
N THR A 33 28.86 -7.82 9.55
CA THR A 33 28.39 -8.25 8.24
C THR A 33 27.71 -7.04 7.59
N PRO A 34 28.09 -6.66 6.35
CA PRO A 34 27.44 -5.54 5.68
C PRO A 34 25.94 -5.82 5.60
N GLU A 35 25.15 -4.84 5.94
CA GLU A 35 23.69 -4.88 5.86
C GLU A 35 23.34 -5.16 4.38
N MET A 36 22.86 -6.37 4.09
CA MET A 36 22.54 -6.83 2.74
C MET A 36 21.16 -6.29 2.34
N ALA A 37 21.08 -5.00 2.03
CA ALA A 37 19.91 -4.41 1.41
C ALA A 37 19.84 -4.81 -0.08
N VAL A 38 18.63 -5.01 -0.61
CA VAL A 38 18.41 -5.11 -2.05
C VAL A 38 18.72 -3.75 -2.66
N GLU A 39 19.79 -3.65 -3.47
CA GLU A 39 20.14 -2.40 -4.14
C GLU A 39 19.08 -2.05 -5.19
N ALA A 40 18.55 -0.82 -5.11
CA ALA A 40 17.71 -0.27 -6.15
C ALA A 40 18.55 0.01 -7.39
N GLN A 41 18.20 -0.62 -8.51
CA GLN A 41 18.89 -0.35 -9.77
C GLN A 41 18.45 1.00 -10.31
N ALA A 42 19.41 1.90 -10.52
CA ALA A 42 19.17 3.18 -11.18
C ALA A 42 18.70 2.94 -12.62
N VAL A 43 17.65 3.63 -13.00
CA VAL A 43 16.98 3.46 -14.30
C VAL A 43 17.20 4.67 -15.17
N SER A 44 17.27 4.43 -16.51
CA SER A 44 17.03 5.49 -17.48
C SER A 44 15.62 6.02 -17.29
N ALA A 45 15.49 7.33 -17.05
CA ALA A 45 14.21 7.99 -16.85
C ALA A 45 13.27 7.68 -18.02
N GLN A 46 12.26 6.84 -17.78
CA GLN A 46 11.12 6.78 -18.67
C GLN A 46 10.25 7.99 -18.34
N ASP A 47 9.99 8.83 -19.34
CA ASP A 47 9.11 9.98 -19.15
C ASP A 47 7.68 9.50 -18.91
N GLY A 48 7.22 9.58 -17.66
CA GLY A 48 5.83 9.30 -17.31
C GLY A 48 4.92 10.40 -17.89
N ILE A 49 3.68 10.03 -18.17
CA ILE A 49 2.66 10.96 -18.67
C ILE A 49 1.94 11.58 -17.48
N THR A 50 1.95 12.89 -17.37
CA THR A 50 1.19 13.61 -16.34
C THR A 50 -0.30 13.55 -16.67
N VAL A 51 -1.05 12.84 -15.83
CA VAL A 51 -2.51 12.69 -15.97
C VAL A 51 -3.23 13.86 -15.29
N PHE A 52 -2.82 14.15 -14.03
CA PHE A 52 -3.38 15.27 -13.26
C PHE A 52 -2.21 16.14 -12.78
N PRO A 53 -2.04 17.34 -13.37
CA PRO A 53 -0.91 18.19 -13.05
C PRO A 53 -1.14 19.00 -11.77
N ASN A 54 -0.16 19.01 -10.87
CA ASN A 54 -0.23 19.72 -9.58
C ASN A 54 -0.35 21.24 -9.69
N LYS A 55 -0.07 21.80 -10.87
CA LYS A 55 -0.22 23.23 -11.14
C LYS A 55 -1.66 23.67 -11.38
N GLU A 56 -2.54 22.73 -11.73
CA GLU A 56 -3.95 23.01 -12.02
C GLU A 56 -4.81 22.88 -10.77
N ALA A 57 -4.55 21.87 -9.95
CA ALA A 57 -5.28 21.63 -8.70
C ALA A 57 -4.45 20.76 -7.73
N GLN A 58 -4.99 20.54 -6.53
CA GLN A 58 -4.37 19.70 -5.50
C GLN A 58 -4.87 18.27 -5.66
N TYR A 59 -4.10 17.46 -6.36
CA TYR A 59 -4.41 16.05 -6.59
C TYR A 59 -3.63 15.13 -5.66
N ARG A 60 -4.32 14.12 -5.11
CA ARG A 60 -3.75 13.11 -4.23
C ARG A 60 -4.42 11.76 -4.46
N ILE A 61 -3.80 10.70 -3.97
CA ILE A 61 -4.41 9.37 -3.80
C ILE A 61 -4.84 8.75 -5.13
N PRO A 62 -3.89 8.24 -5.92
CA PRO A 62 -4.19 7.65 -7.22
C PRO A 62 -4.84 6.27 -7.13
N ALA A 63 -5.77 5.99 -8.05
CA ALA A 63 -6.26 4.66 -8.35
C ALA A 63 -6.43 4.47 -9.87
N ILE A 64 -6.27 3.25 -10.37
CA ILE A 64 -6.37 2.96 -11.81
C ILE A 64 -7.06 1.63 -12.05
N VAL A 65 -7.87 1.56 -13.11
CA VAL A 65 -8.44 0.32 -13.64
C VAL A 65 -8.35 0.26 -15.15
N GLU A 66 -8.28 -0.98 -15.68
CA GLU A 66 -8.51 -1.28 -17.08
C GLU A 66 -9.92 -1.88 -17.26
N CYS A 67 -10.77 -1.21 -18.00
CA CYS A 67 -12.12 -1.66 -18.34
C CYS A 67 -12.11 -2.86 -19.29
N LYS A 68 -13.27 -3.47 -19.46
CA LYS A 68 -13.42 -4.63 -20.35
C LYS A 68 -13.12 -4.29 -21.81
N SER A 69 -13.43 -3.09 -22.27
CA SER A 69 -13.09 -2.58 -23.60
C SER A 69 -11.59 -2.33 -23.82
N GLY A 70 -10.78 -2.25 -22.75
CA GLY A 70 -9.39 -1.77 -22.77
C GLY A 70 -9.24 -0.28 -22.45
N LYS A 71 -10.37 0.43 -22.21
CA LYS A 71 -10.34 1.80 -21.71
C LYS A 71 -9.69 1.82 -20.32
N LEU A 72 -8.77 2.76 -20.10
CA LEU A 72 -8.22 3.04 -18.78
C LEU A 72 -9.02 4.14 -18.09
N ILE A 73 -9.18 4.01 -16.79
CA ILE A 73 -9.72 5.07 -15.94
C ILE A 73 -8.73 5.29 -14.79
N ALA A 74 -8.19 6.50 -14.69
CA ALA A 74 -7.40 6.98 -13.56
C ALA A 74 -8.30 7.83 -12.66
N PHE A 75 -8.26 7.56 -11.36
CA PHE A 75 -8.98 8.28 -10.32
C PHE A 75 -8.01 9.00 -9.40
N THR A 76 -8.46 10.08 -8.80
CA THR A 76 -7.71 10.83 -7.79
C THR A 76 -8.65 11.66 -6.92
N ASP A 77 -8.22 11.99 -5.71
CA ASP A 77 -8.83 13.05 -4.92
C ASP A 77 -8.51 14.40 -5.56
N HIS A 78 -9.51 15.23 -5.80
CA HIS A 78 -9.36 16.64 -6.05
C HIS A 78 -9.62 17.39 -4.73
N ARG A 79 -8.57 17.95 -4.15
CA ARG A 79 -8.60 18.62 -2.85
C ARG A 79 -8.63 20.13 -3.07
N TYR A 80 -9.59 20.81 -2.46
CA TYR A 80 -9.68 22.27 -2.51
C TYR A 80 -8.83 22.95 -1.42
N HIS A 81 -8.06 22.13 -0.70
CA HIS A 81 -7.08 22.51 0.34
C HIS A 81 -6.11 21.33 0.54
N ASN A 82 -5.01 21.57 1.27
CA ASN A 82 -3.92 20.59 1.44
C ASN A 82 -4.14 19.54 2.56
N LYS A 83 -5.37 19.28 2.96
CA LYS A 83 -5.71 18.39 4.08
C LYS A 83 -6.56 17.21 3.60
N ASP A 84 -6.54 16.14 4.37
CA ASP A 84 -7.43 15.00 4.21
C ASP A 84 -8.89 15.34 4.61
N ILE A 85 -9.82 14.39 4.46
CA ILE A 85 -11.19 14.52 4.97
C ILE A 85 -11.16 14.92 6.45
N GLY A 86 -12.00 15.88 6.83
CA GLY A 86 -12.17 16.36 8.19
C GLY A 86 -12.47 17.85 8.26
N GLY A 87 -13.11 18.30 9.34
CA GLY A 87 -13.47 19.69 9.57
C GLY A 87 -14.35 20.31 8.49
N GLY A 88 -15.24 19.51 7.86
CA GLY A 88 -16.17 19.98 6.83
C GLY A 88 -15.55 20.42 5.51
N ARG A 89 -14.32 20.00 5.22
CA ARG A 89 -13.56 20.41 4.02
C ARG A 89 -14.04 19.70 2.76
N HIS A 90 -13.99 20.43 1.64
CA HIS A 90 -14.40 19.95 0.32
C HIS A 90 -13.32 19.06 -0.31
N LEU A 91 -13.66 17.83 -0.65
CA LEU A 91 -12.93 16.92 -1.53
C LEU A 91 -13.90 16.27 -2.51
N ASP A 92 -13.45 16.09 -3.75
CA ASP A 92 -14.14 15.30 -4.77
C ASP A 92 -13.29 14.10 -5.18
N ILE A 93 -13.93 13.04 -5.64
CA ILE A 93 -13.26 12.02 -6.43
C ILE A 93 -13.53 12.32 -7.89
N VAL A 94 -12.46 12.52 -8.64
CA VAL A 94 -12.50 12.80 -10.08
C VAL A 94 -11.76 11.73 -10.87
N MET A 95 -12.03 11.66 -12.18
CA MET A 95 -11.38 10.71 -13.06
C MET A 95 -10.98 11.32 -14.40
N LYS A 96 -9.96 10.73 -15.04
CA LYS A 96 -9.64 10.88 -16.46
C LYS A 96 -9.58 9.54 -17.15
N THR A 97 -9.84 9.52 -18.45
CA THR A 97 -9.90 8.26 -19.23
C THR A 97 -8.90 8.28 -20.39
N SER A 98 -8.41 7.09 -20.74
CA SER A 98 -7.57 6.89 -21.92
C SER A 98 -8.11 5.74 -22.77
N MET A 99 -8.10 5.91 -24.10
CA MET A 99 -8.53 4.89 -25.07
C MET A 99 -7.34 4.28 -25.84
N ASP A 100 -6.12 4.77 -25.58
CA ASP A 100 -4.88 4.47 -26.29
C ASP A 100 -3.78 3.92 -25.36
N LYS A 101 -4.21 3.13 -24.37
CA LYS A 101 -3.32 2.48 -23.39
C LYS A 101 -2.46 3.46 -22.56
N GLY A 102 -3.01 4.65 -22.28
CA GLY A 102 -2.40 5.68 -21.45
C GLY A 102 -1.54 6.69 -22.20
N ALA A 103 -1.47 6.63 -23.55
CA ALA A 103 -0.71 7.60 -24.33
C ALA A 103 -1.33 9.02 -24.27
N THR A 104 -2.65 9.11 -24.26
CA THR A 104 -3.37 10.35 -24.04
C THR A 104 -4.51 10.19 -23.03
N TRP A 105 -4.89 11.28 -22.38
CA TRP A 105 -5.92 11.29 -21.33
C TRP A 105 -6.96 12.38 -21.59
N SER A 106 -8.21 12.11 -21.21
CA SER A 106 -9.30 13.08 -21.35
C SER A 106 -9.05 14.36 -20.55
N SER A 107 -9.59 15.47 -21.04
CA SER A 107 -9.59 16.77 -20.36
C SER A 107 -10.89 17.51 -20.72
N PRO A 108 -11.55 18.18 -19.75
CA PRO A 108 -11.24 18.20 -18.31
C PRO A 108 -11.48 16.84 -17.63
N GLU A 109 -11.16 16.77 -16.32
CA GLU A 109 -11.56 15.64 -15.50
C GLU A 109 -13.08 15.50 -15.40
N GLN A 110 -13.53 14.28 -15.12
CA GLN A 110 -14.94 13.95 -14.93
C GLN A 110 -15.22 13.66 -13.46
N MET A 111 -16.35 14.12 -12.95
CA MET A 111 -16.79 13.89 -11.58
C MET A 111 -17.25 12.44 -11.38
N VAL A 112 -16.79 11.80 -10.30
CA VAL A 112 -17.26 10.50 -9.83
C VAL A 112 -18.11 10.65 -8.58
N ALA A 113 -17.54 11.29 -7.55
CA ALA A 113 -18.22 11.57 -6.29
C ALA A 113 -17.99 13.04 -5.92
N LYS A 114 -19.08 13.79 -5.82
CA LYS A 114 -19.05 15.24 -5.57
C LYS A 114 -19.31 15.53 -4.10
N GLY A 115 -18.35 16.22 -3.47
CA GLY A 115 -18.50 16.79 -2.14
C GLY A 115 -18.89 18.26 -2.14
N GLY A 116 -18.57 18.96 -1.04
CA GLY A 116 -18.59 20.41 -0.97
C GLY A 116 -19.88 21.05 -0.45
N ASN A 117 -20.81 20.29 0.14
CA ASN A 117 -22.00 20.91 0.76
C ASN A 117 -21.71 21.65 2.09
N GLY A 118 -20.48 21.54 2.63
CA GLY A 118 -20.03 22.25 3.84
C GLY A 118 -20.59 21.72 5.16
N ILE A 119 -21.42 20.67 5.15
CA ILE A 119 -22.03 20.11 6.35
C ILE A 119 -21.25 18.87 6.76
N ALA A 120 -20.43 18.96 7.81
CA ALA A 120 -19.51 17.89 8.23
C ALA A 120 -20.18 16.53 8.50
N THR A 121 -21.44 16.53 8.91
CA THR A 121 -22.23 15.32 9.18
C THR A 121 -23.03 14.83 7.97
N SER A 122 -22.82 15.43 6.79
CA SER A 122 -23.45 15.01 5.54
C SER A 122 -22.52 14.12 4.74
N PHE A 123 -23.07 13.07 4.13
CA PHE A 123 -22.37 12.19 3.20
C PHE A 123 -21.68 12.95 2.08
N ASP A 124 -22.37 13.95 1.50
CA ASP A 124 -21.86 14.78 0.39
C ASP A 124 -20.95 15.94 0.84
N CYS A 125 -20.40 15.88 2.07
CA CYS A 125 -19.43 16.91 2.49
C CYS A 125 -18.09 16.74 1.76
N ALA A 126 -17.59 15.51 1.69
CA ALA A 126 -16.36 15.18 0.99
C ALA A 126 -16.34 13.71 0.58
N HIS A 127 -15.52 13.38 -0.43
CA HIS A 127 -15.23 12.01 -0.85
C HIS A 127 -13.75 11.89 -1.20
N GLY A 128 -13.08 10.83 -0.72
CA GLY A 128 -11.66 10.61 -0.97
C GLY A 128 -11.22 9.18 -0.74
N ASP A 129 -9.96 8.88 -1.00
CA ASP A 129 -9.35 7.55 -0.82
C ASP A 129 -10.02 6.45 -1.66
N ALA A 130 -10.19 6.70 -2.97
CA ALA A 130 -10.84 5.75 -3.87
C ALA A 130 -10.13 4.39 -3.92
N ALA A 131 -10.85 3.32 -3.58
CA ALA A 131 -10.47 1.93 -3.80
C ALA A 131 -11.37 1.32 -4.89
N VAL A 132 -10.78 0.77 -5.97
CA VAL A 132 -11.53 0.41 -7.18
C VAL A 132 -11.25 -0.99 -7.69
N VAL A 133 -12.27 -1.59 -8.34
CA VAL A 133 -12.16 -2.85 -9.09
C VAL A 133 -13.14 -2.88 -10.25
N VAL A 134 -12.74 -3.54 -11.34
CA VAL A 134 -13.63 -3.90 -12.46
C VAL A 134 -13.92 -5.38 -12.37
N ASP A 135 -15.20 -5.77 -12.34
CA ASP A 135 -15.57 -7.18 -12.40
C ASP A 135 -15.14 -7.78 -13.75
N LYS A 136 -14.25 -8.75 -13.70
CA LYS A 136 -13.69 -9.40 -14.90
C LYS A 136 -14.72 -10.09 -15.80
N LYS A 137 -15.95 -10.34 -15.32
CA LYS A 137 -17.01 -10.98 -16.08
C LYS A 137 -18.01 -9.98 -16.65
N SER A 138 -18.62 -9.15 -15.83
CA SER A 138 -19.63 -8.18 -16.27
C SER A 138 -19.01 -6.91 -16.84
N GLY A 139 -17.84 -6.48 -16.34
CA GLY A 139 -17.26 -5.18 -16.64
C GLY A 139 -17.78 -4.06 -15.72
N ARG A 140 -18.68 -4.38 -14.76
CA ARG A 140 -19.12 -3.44 -13.74
C ARG A 140 -17.96 -2.91 -12.93
N ILE A 141 -17.94 -1.63 -12.64
CA ILE A 141 -16.93 -0.99 -11.79
C ILE A 141 -17.53 -0.79 -10.40
N LEU A 142 -16.78 -1.13 -9.37
CA LEU A 142 -17.05 -0.78 -7.97
C LEU A 142 -15.95 0.15 -7.48
N LEU A 143 -16.36 1.24 -6.83
CA LEU A 143 -15.49 2.15 -6.09
C LEU A 143 -16.01 2.25 -4.66
N MET A 144 -15.12 2.05 -3.69
CA MET A 144 -15.34 2.29 -2.27
C MET A 144 -14.49 3.48 -1.84
N CYS A 145 -14.98 4.33 -0.94
CA CYS A 145 -14.26 5.53 -0.52
C CYS A 145 -14.60 5.97 0.90
N ALA A 146 -13.76 6.81 1.48
CA ALA A 146 -14.10 7.61 2.64
C ALA A 146 -15.01 8.76 2.24
N SER A 147 -15.93 9.18 3.11
CA SER A 147 -16.93 10.21 2.82
C SER A 147 -17.29 11.03 4.06
N GLY A 148 -18.02 12.13 3.83
CA GLY A 148 -18.45 13.05 4.90
C GLY A 148 -17.35 14.01 5.34
N GLY A 149 -17.59 14.79 6.37
CA GLY A 149 -16.67 15.84 6.84
C GLY A 149 -15.99 15.54 8.18
N ILE A 150 -16.12 14.31 8.68
CA ILE A 150 -15.49 13.87 9.94
C ILE A 150 -14.15 13.20 9.58
N GLY A 151 -13.05 13.69 10.13
CA GLY A 151 -11.73 13.14 9.88
C GLY A 151 -11.47 11.83 10.60
N TYR A 152 -10.48 11.07 10.10
CA TYR A 152 -10.09 9.77 10.67
C TYR A 152 -9.77 9.83 12.17
N TRP A 153 -9.06 10.87 12.60
CA TRP A 153 -8.67 11.05 14.00
C TRP A 153 -9.77 11.63 14.89
N GLU A 154 -10.78 12.28 14.27
CA GLU A 154 -11.94 12.86 14.94
C GLU A 154 -13.08 11.86 15.11
N SER A 155 -13.11 10.81 14.29
CA SER A 155 -14.16 9.79 14.23
C SER A 155 -14.27 9.04 15.55
N LYS A 156 -15.51 8.83 16.02
CA LYS A 156 -15.87 8.03 17.20
C LYS A 156 -17.31 7.52 17.07
N ARG A 157 -17.67 6.53 17.86
CA ARG A 157 -19.07 6.03 17.87
C ARG A 157 -20.06 7.18 18.10
N GLY A 158 -21.09 7.22 17.25
CA GLY A 158 -22.07 8.33 17.21
C GLY A 158 -21.62 9.53 16.36
N HIS A 159 -20.38 9.55 15.85
CA HIS A 159 -19.84 10.62 15.02
C HIS A 159 -18.74 10.05 14.10
N LEU A 160 -19.13 9.21 13.16
CA LEU A 160 -18.22 8.37 12.39
C LEU A 160 -17.72 9.07 11.14
N LEU A 161 -16.46 8.75 10.74
CA LEU A 161 -16.01 8.91 9.37
C LEU A 161 -16.91 8.04 8.48
N MET A 162 -17.58 8.66 7.52
CA MET A 162 -18.53 8.00 6.65
C MET A 162 -17.83 7.23 5.54
N MET A 163 -18.57 6.31 4.91
CA MET A 163 -18.09 5.48 3.82
C MET A 163 -19.09 5.46 2.67
N GLY A 164 -18.54 5.59 1.45
CA GLY A 164 -19.29 5.59 0.20
C GLY A 164 -19.02 4.35 -0.64
N ARG A 165 -20.04 3.94 -1.40
CA ARG A 165 -20.00 2.92 -2.43
C ARG A 165 -20.56 3.49 -3.72
N TYR A 166 -19.81 3.34 -4.82
CA TYR A 166 -20.20 3.82 -6.14
C TYR A 166 -20.10 2.69 -7.16
N TYR A 167 -21.07 2.59 -8.06
CA TYR A 167 -21.08 1.66 -9.18
C TYR A 167 -21.16 2.38 -10.52
N SER A 168 -20.52 1.82 -11.53
CA SER A 168 -20.73 2.15 -12.93
C SER A 168 -20.88 0.88 -13.74
N ASP A 169 -21.94 0.80 -14.57
CA ASP A 169 -22.21 -0.31 -15.48
C ASP A 169 -21.86 0.02 -16.95
N ASP A 170 -21.35 1.22 -17.22
CA ASP A 170 -21.08 1.79 -18.55
C ASP A 170 -19.65 2.31 -18.72
N GLU A 171 -18.72 1.66 -18.02
CA GLU A 171 -17.30 2.00 -18.03
C GLU A 171 -17.01 3.47 -17.60
N GLY A 172 -17.69 3.93 -16.54
CA GLY A 172 -17.45 5.20 -15.89
C GLY A 172 -18.15 6.39 -16.54
N LYS A 173 -19.10 6.20 -17.46
CA LYS A 173 -19.89 7.32 -18.01
C LYS A 173 -20.92 7.83 -17.01
N THR A 174 -21.54 6.91 -16.26
CA THR A 174 -22.47 7.25 -15.17
C THR A 174 -22.11 6.51 -13.90
N TRP A 175 -22.37 7.14 -12.74
CA TRP A 175 -22.07 6.60 -11.43
C TRP A 175 -23.31 6.66 -10.52
N TYR A 176 -23.51 5.60 -9.75
CA TYR A 176 -24.55 5.50 -8.72
C TYR A 176 -23.87 5.34 -7.37
N GLY A 177 -24.04 6.34 -6.50
CA GLY A 177 -23.41 6.39 -5.18
C GLY A 177 -24.43 6.21 -4.05
N GLU A 178 -23.98 5.60 -2.96
CA GLU A 178 -24.75 5.44 -1.74
C GLU A 178 -23.84 5.40 -0.51
N GLU A 179 -24.40 5.82 0.64
CA GLU A 179 -23.73 5.71 1.92
C GLU A 179 -23.83 4.27 2.46
N VAL A 180 -22.68 3.72 2.88
CA VAL A 180 -22.60 2.36 3.46
C VAL A 180 -21.96 2.35 4.85
N THR A 181 -21.89 3.49 5.52
CA THR A 181 -21.25 3.67 6.84
C THR A 181 -21.77 2.64 7.84
N LYS A 182 -23.09 2.56 8.03
CA LYS A 182 -23.70 1.62 8.97
C LYS A 182 -23.35 0.17 8.62
N GLN A 183 -23.47 -0.21 7.33
CA GLN A 183 -23.19 -1.56 6.87
C GLN A 183 -21.76 -2.01 7.23
N ILE A 184 -20.78 -1.12 7.03
CA ILE A 184 -19.37 -1.45 7.29
C ILE A 184 -19.06 -1.46 8.78
N TYR A 185 -19.49 -0.45 9.54
CA TYR A 185 -19.22 -0.40 10.97
C TYR A 185 -19.98 -1.46 11.79
N ASP A 186 -21.09 -2.00 11.29
CA ASP A 186 -21.77 -3.14 11.93
C ASP A 186 -20.91 -4.43 11.84
N LEU A 187 -20.01 -4.55 10.85
CA LEU A 187 -19.05 -5.67 10.75
C LEU A 187 -17.93 -5.58 11.79
N ILE A 188 -17.64 -4.37 12.27
CA ILE A 188 -16.50 -4.06 13.15
C ILE A 188 -16.98 -3.20 14.34
N PRO A 189 -17.91 -3.70 15.18
CA PRO A 189 -18.58 -2.90 16.19
C PRO A 189 -17.64 -2.32 17.27
N GLU A 190 -16.47 -2.90 17.44
CA GLU A 190 -15.42 -2.44 18.36
C GLU A 190 -14.59 -1.27 17.81
N VAL A 191 -14.70 -0.96 16.51
CA VAL A 191 -13.89 0.08 15.85
C VAL A 191 -14.61 1.41 15.83
N GLU A 192 -13.91 2.49 16.20
CA GLU A 192 -14.42 3.86 16.21
C GLU A 192 -14.08 4.67 14.96
N SER A 193 -13.08 4.22 14.19
CA SER A 193 -12.66 4.89 12.98
C SER A 193 -12.08 3.88 12.00
N ALA A 194 -12.56 3.93 10.76
CA ALA A 194 -12.08 3.11 9.67
C ALA A 194 -12.25 3.84 8.34
N PHE A 195 -11.40 3.50 7.36
CA PHE A 195 -11.56 3.89 5.96
C PHE A 195 -11.03 2.80 5.03
N PHE A 196 -11.50 2.78 3.78
CA PHE A 196 -10.97 1.90 2.74
C PHE A 196 -9.59 2.36 2.33
N THR A 197 -8.61 1.44 2.31
CA THR A 197 -7.29 1.78 1.78
C THR A 197 -7.36 1.94 0.27
N SER A 198 -6.97 3.11 -0.21
CA SER A 198 -7.11 3.54 -1.60
C SER A 198 -6.32 2.70 -2.61
N GLY A 199 -6.63 2.79 -3.90
CA GLY A 199 -5.99 2.08 -5.00
C GLY A 199 -6.80 0.88 -5.45
N ARG A 200 -6.23 -0.33 -5.48
CA ARG A 200 -6.88 -1.51 -6.04
C ARG A 200 -7.64 -2.32 -4.97
N ILE A 201 -8.90 -2.69 -5.27
CA ILE A 201 -9.61 -3.80 -4.63
C ILE A 201 -9.20 -5.09 -5.37
N CYS A 202 -8.77 -6.12 -4.62
CA CYS A 202 -8.36 -7.39 -5.20
C CYS A 202 -9.58 -8.24 -5.58
N GLN A 203 -9.67 -8.67 -6.85
CA GLN A 203 -10.64 -9.69 -7.26
C GLN A 203 -9.95 -11.03 -7.42
N SER A 204 -10.45 -12.05 -6.71
CA SER A 204 -9.97 -13.43 -6.82
C SER A 204 -9.97 -13.92 -8.26
N LYS A 205 -8.95 -14.68 -8.64
CA LYS A 205 -8.85 -15.38 -9.91
C LYS A 205 -9.40 -16.81 -9.81
N GLN A 206 -9.50 -17.35 -8.58
CA GLN A 206 -9.81 -18.76 -8.29
C GLN A 206 -11.15 -18.95 -7.58
N ILE A 207 -11.47 -18.10 -6.61
CA ILE A 207 -12.63 -18.27 -5.73
C ILE A 207 -13.84 -17.56 -6.34
N LYS A 208 -14.81 -18.34 -6.76
CA LYS A 208 -16.09 -17.86 -7.28
C LYS A 208 -17.23 -18.41 -6.44
N VAL A 209 -18.05 -17.51 -5.90
CA VAL A 209 -19.25 -17.86 -5.13
C VAL A 209 -20.47 -17.25 -5.85
N GLY A 210 -21.43 -18.07 -6.24
CA GLY A 210 -22.57 -17.60 -7.02
C GLY A 210 -22.17 -16.97 -8.37
N LYS A 211 -22.62 -15.74 -8.62
CA LYS A 211 -22.40 -15.03 -9.88
C LYS A 211 -20.98 -14.45 -10.01
N TYR A 212 -20.41 -13.95 -8.89
CA TYR A 212 -19.18 -13.17 -8.89
C TYR A 212 -17.97 -13.94 -8.37
N TYR A 213 -16.78 -13.51 -8.77
CA TYR A 213 -15.55 -13.87 -8.09
C TYR A 213 -15.42 -13.01 -6.84
N ARG A 214 -14.99 -13.63 -5.74
CA ARG A 214 -14.76 -12.95 -4.45
C ARG A 214 -13.85 -11.73 -4.63
N ILE A 215 -14.22 -10.63 -3.98
CA ILE A 215 -13.36 -9.45 -3.90
C ILE A 215 -12.94 -9.21 -2.45
N TYR A 216 -11.76 -8.61 -2.29
CA TYR A 216 -11.17 -8.30 -0.99
C TYR A 216 -10.72 -6.85 -0.96
N THR A 217 -10.94 -6.19 0.16
CA THR A 217 -10.39 -4.86 0.44
C THR A 217 -9.99 -4.74 1.91
N VAL A 218 -9.23 -3.71 2.23
CA VAL A 218 -8.72 -3.48 3.56
C VAL A 218 -9.36 -2.25 4.17
N LEU A 219 -9.80 -2.39 5.41
CA LEU A 219 -10.14 -1.28 6.28
C LEU A 219 -8.91 -0.95 7.15
N CYS A 220 -8.35 0.25 6.96
CA CYS A 220 -7.41 0.83 7.90
C CYS A 220 -8.18 1.33 9.11
N THR A 221 -7.80 0.87 10.30
CA THR A 221 -8.42 1.29 11.56
C THR A 221 -7.37 1.70 12.58
N ARG A 222 -7.73 2.46 13.60
CA ARG A 222 -6.81 2.83 14.68
C ARG A 222 -6.32 1.65 15.53
N SER A 223 -6.96 0.48 15.37
CA SER A 223 -6.58 -0.77 16.04
C SER A 223 -6.03 -1.84 15.08
N GLY A 224 -5.48 -1.40 13.93
CA GLY A 224 -4.88 -2.29 12.92
C GLY A 224 -5.80 -2.58 11.74
N ASN A 225 -5.39 -3.49 10.88
CA ASN A 225 -6.11 -3.80 9.66
C ASN A 225 -7.25 -4.79 9.87
N ARG A 226 -8.39 -4.50 9.24
CA ARG A 226 -9.49 -5.45 9.03
C ARG A 226 -9.60 -5.73 7.54
N ILE A 227 -9.53 -7.00 7.15
CA ILE A 227 -9.78 -7.39 5.77
C ILE A 227 -11.24 -7.81 5.65
N ILE A 228 -11.93 -7.23 4.69
CA ILE A 228 -13.29 -7.61 4.36
C ILE A 228 -13.36 -8.20 2.94
N TYR A 229 -14.29 -9.10 2.75
CA TYR A 229 -14.55 -9.73 1.45
C TYR A 229 -16.03 -9.66 1.08
N SER A 230 -16.30 -9.73 -0.22
CA SER A 230 -17.64 -9.81 -0.76
C SER A 230 -17.71 -10.87 -1.86
N ASP A 231 -18.79 -11.67 -1.84
CA ASP A 231 -19.11 -12.68 -2.85
C ASP A 231 -20.18 -12.20 -3.84
N ASP A 232 -20.71 -10.99 -3.65
CA ASP A 232 -21.75 -10.37 -4.47
C ASP A 232 -21.31 -9.01 -5.05
N PHE A 233 -20.01 -8.85 -5.24
CA PHE A 233 -19.39 -7.66 -5.82
C PHE A 233 -19.70 -6.37 -5.05
N GLY A 234 -19.53 -6.43 -3.71
CA GLY A 234 -19.60 -5.29 -2.81
C GLY A 234 -21.01 -4.91 -2.37
N GLN A 235 -22.05 -5.70 -2.69
CA GLN A 235 -23.40 -5.48 -2.15
C GLN A 235 -23.43 -5.78 -0.64
N ASN A 236 -22.85 -6.92 -0.26
CA ASN A 236 -22.68 -7.30 1.15
C ASN A 236 -21.21 -7.62 1.41
N TRP A 237 -20.79 -7.34 2.63
CA TRP A 237 -19.42 -7.56 3.07
C TRP A 237 -19.37 -8.45 4.31
N ASN A 238 -18.27 -9.17 4.48
CA ASN A 238 -17.97 -9.98 5.66
C ASN A 238 -16.50 -9.76 6.05
N VAL A 239 -16.17 -9.92 7.33
CA VAL A 239 -14.78 -9.86 7.81
C VAL A 239 -14.08 -11.17 7.53
N LEU A 240 -12.89 -11.11 6.92
CA LEU A 240 -12.02 -12.27 6.71
C LEU A 240 -11.21 -12.54 7.98
N GLY A 241 -11.39 -13.72 8.60
CA GLY A 241 -10.72 -14.08 9.85
C GLY A 241 -11.49 -13.71 11.11
N LYS A 242 -12.81 -13.52 11.00
CA LYS A 242 -13.70 -13.08 12.11
C LYS A 242 -13.41 -11.64 12.54
N ASN A 243 -13.99 -11.20 13.67
CA ASN A 243 -13.96 -9.79 14.09
C ASN A 243 -12.69 -9.38 14.85
N VAL A 244 -11.57 -10.01 14.61
CA VAL A 244 -10.34 -9.77 15.38
C VAL A 244 -9.31 -9.03 14.55
N ALA A 245 -8.56 -8.11 15.16
CA ALA A 245 -7.45 -7.38 14.55
C ALA A 245 -6.23 -8.27 14.26
N GLU A 246 -6.47 -9.49 13.79
CA GLU A 246 -5.42 -10.49 13.64
C GLU A 246 -4.63 -10.34 12.33
N ALA A 247 -5.18 -9.63 11.35
CA ALA A 247 -4.49 -9.46 10.08
C ALA A 247 -3.18 -8.68 10.24
N ASP A 248 -3.20 -7.51 10.85
CA ASP A 248 -2.06 -6.78 11.38
C ASP A 248 -2.54 -5.78 12.46
N PRO A 249 -2.31 -6.06 13.76
CA PRO A 249 -2.77 -5.21 14.85
C PRO A 249 -2.03 -3.85 14.92
N ARG A 250 -0.95 -3.69 14.18
CA ARG A 250 -0.18 -2.44 14.06
C ARG A 250 -0.23 -1.88 12.64
N GLY A 251 -1.07 -2.49 11.80
CA GLY A 251 -1.19 -2.14 10.40
C GLY A 251 -1.79 -0.75 10.18
N ASP A 252 -1.31 -0.11 9.14
CA ASP A 252 -1.80 1.15 8.57
C ASP A 252 -2.44 0.82 7.20
N GLU A 253 -2.34 1.67 6.20
CA GLU A 253 -2.85 1.39 4.85
C GLU A 253 -2.22 0.13 4.27
N ALA A 254 -3.05 -0.82 3.88
CA ALA A 254 -2.60 -2.11 3.41
C ALA A 254 -3.26 -2.51 2.09
N LYS A 255 -2.66 -3.47 1.42
CA LYS A 255 -3.18 -4.12 0.22
C LYS A 255 -3.24 -5.62 0.42
N VAL A 256 -4.12 -6.24 -0.34
CA VAL A 256 -4.23 -7.69 -0.39
C VAL A 256 -4.07 -8.20 -1.81
N GLU A 257 -3.52 -9.42 -1.93
CA GLU A 257 -3.38 -10.12 -3.19
C GLU A 257 -3.68 -11.61 -3.01
N GLU A 258 -4.24 -12.26 -4.04
CA GLU A 258 -4.49 -13.69 -4.02
C GLU A 258 -3.20 -14.45 -4.40
N LEU A 259 -2.74 -15.34 -3.51
CA LEU A 259 -1.60 -16.22 -3.74
C LEU A 259 -1.93 -17.35 -4.73
N PRO A 260 -0.91 -18.05 -5.30
CA PRO A 260 -1.13 -19.11 -6.27
C PRO A 260 -2.01 -20.27 -5.77
N ASP A 261 -2.04 -20.51 -4.48
CA ASP A 261 -2.90 -21.49 -3.83
C ASP A 261 -4.29 -20.97 -3.43
N GLY A 262 -4.58 -19.69 -3.72
CA GLY A 262 -5.83 -19.02 -3.40
C GLY A 262 -5.91 -18.45 -1.98
N ASN A 263 -4.87 -18.59 -1.17
CA ASN A 263 -4.75 -17.89 0.11
C ASN A 263 -4.59 -16.38 -0.11
N VAL A 264 -4.77 -15.58 0.94
CA VAL A 264 -4.78 -14.11 0.83
C VAL A 264 -3.54 -13.52 1.50
N LEU A 265 -2.68 -12.92 0.71
CA LEU A 265 -1.54 -12.13 1.17
C LEU A 265 -2.01 -10.76 1.63
N LEU A 266 -1.56 -10.32 2.81
CA LEU A 266 -1.61 -8.94 3.29
C LEU A 266 -0.22 -8.32 3.18
N SER A 267 -0.15 -7.11 2.60
CA SER A 267 1.02 -6.23 2.65
C SER A 267 0.59 -4.90 3.25
N SER A 268 0.95 -4.64 4.50
CA SER A 268 0.56 -3.43 5.24
C SER A 268 1.70 -2.42 5.28
N ARG A 269 1.35 -1.15 5.22
CA ARG A 269 2.24 -0.01 5.40
C ARG A 269 2.90 -0.09 6.78
N ALA A 270 4.23 -0.01 6.79
CA ALA A 270 5.04 -0.01 8.02
C ALA A 270 6.23 0.94 7.88
N MET A 271 6.73 1.44 9.00
CA MET A 271 7.94 2.25 9.02
C MET A 271 9.14 1.40 8.58
N GLY A 272 9.84 1.87 7.54
CA GLY A 272 11.03 1.21 7.01
C GLY A 272 10.76 0.06 6.04
N GLY A 273 9.51 -0.25 5.72
CA GLY A 273 9.15 -1.34 4.81
C GLY A 273 7.68 -1.71 4.81
N ARG A 274 7.41 -3.02 4.88
CA ARG A 274 6.05 -3.58 4.91
C ARG A 274 5.91 -4.58 6.06
N HIS A 275 4.68 -4.74 6.56
CA HIS A 275 4.29 -5.91 7.34
C HIS A 275 3.58 -6.90 6.43
N ILE A 276 3.99 -8.15 6.49
CA ILE A 276 3.45 -9.24 5.67
C ILE A 276 2.70 -10.22 6.57
N ASN A 277 1.51 -10.63 6.13
CA ASN A 277 0.76 -11.73 6.72
C ASN A 277 0.02 -12.52 5.64
N ILE A 278 -0.41 -13.73 5.95
CA ILE A 278 -1.17 -14.60 5.04
C ILE A 278 -2.39 -15.14 5.79
N TYR A 279 -3.55 -15.02 5.14
CA TYR A 279 -4.74 -15.75 5.53
C TYR A 279 -4.77 -17.08 4.81
N THR A 280 -4.72 -18.17 5.58
CA THR A 280 -4.80 -19.53 5.06
C THR A 280 -6.21 -20.05 5.20
N TYR A 281 -6.81 -20.42 4.07
CA TYR A 281 -8.15 -20.98 4.05
C TYR A 281 -8.14 -22.45 4.51
N GLU A 282 -9.11 -22.80 5.37
CA GLU A 282 -9.57 -24.17 5.61
C GLU A 282 -10.63 -24.53 4.59
N ASP A 283 -11.58 -23.63 4.33
CA ASP A 283 -12.59 -23.75 3.28
C ASP A 283 -12.75 -22.42 2.55
N LYS A 284 -12.38 -22.41 1.28
CA LYS A 284 -12.47 -21.22 0.40
C LYS A 284 -13.90 -20.79 0.13
N LYS A 285 -14.86 -21.73 0.10
CA LYS A 285 -16.26 -21.42 -0.21
C LYS A 285 -16.91 -20.65 0.93
N THR A 286 -16.73 -21.10 2.14
CA THR A 286 -17.27 -20.46 3.36
C THR A 286 -16.39 -19.35 3.91
N ALA A 287 -15.19 -19.15 3.34
CA ALA A 287 -14.16 -18.21 3.78
C ALA A 287 -13.65 -18.48 5.21
N THR A 288 -13.75 -19.73 5.71
CA THR A 288 -13.16 -20.12 6.99
C THR A 288 -11.67 -20.35 6.85
N GLY A 289 -10.93 -20.00 7.89
CA GLY A 289 -9.47 -20.08 7.95
C GLY A 289 -8.91 -19.18 9.04
N SER A 290 -7.61 -18.90 8.97
CA SER A 290 -6.93 -18.08 9.98
C SER A 290 -5.78 -17.26 9.40
N TRP A 291 -5.50 -16.13 10.07
CA TRP A 291 -4.32 -15.31 9.81
C TRP A 291 -3.09 -15.95 10.44
N GLY A 292 -1.96 -15.88 9.74
CA GLY A 292 -0.66 -16.24 10.26
C GLY A 292 -0.07 -15.18 11.19
N LYS A 293 1.22 -15.26 11.44
CA LYS A 293 1.97 -14.27 12.22
C LYS A 293 2.46 -13.14 11.31
N VAL A 294 2.30 -11.90 11.75
CA VAL A 294 2.83 -10.72 11.04
C VAL A 294 4.35 -10.72 11.06
N ILE A 295 4.97 -10.59 9.89
CA ILE A 295 6.42 -10.52 9.70
C ILE A 295 6.79 -9.20 9.01
N ALA A 296 7.79 -8.51 9.54
CA ALA A 296 8.35 -7.33 8.88
C ALA A 296 9.12 -7.74 7.61
N SER A 297 8.92 -6.99 6.53
CA SER A 297 9.72 -7.04 5.31
C SER A 297 10.44 -5.72 5.18
N ASP A 298 11.76 -5.73 5.37
CA ASP A 298 12.61 -4.55 5.43
C ASP A 298 14.04 -4.86 4.95
N ALA A 299 14.95 -3.90 5.07
CA ALA A 299 16.35 -4.07 4.66
C ALA A 299 17.07 -5.19 5.41
N LYS A 300 16.68 -5.53 6.65
CA LYS A 300 17.39 -6.52 7.49
C LYS A 300 17.22 -7.94 6.99
N ASN A 301 16.15 -8.23 6.27
CA ASN A 301 15.89 -9.56 5.74
C ASN A 301 15.88 -9.62 4.20
N MET A 302 16.53 -8.64 3.55
CA MET A 302 16.48 -8.46 2.09
C MET A 302 15.03 -8.38 1.58
N GLY A 303 14.17 -7.74 2.38
CA GLY A 303 12.78 -7.53 2.07
C GLY A 303 12.52 -6.21 1.34
N VAL A 304 11.26 -5.81 1.34
CA VAL A 304 10.83 -4.50 0.82
C VAL A 304 11.27 -3.42 1.80
N ALA A 305 12.22 -2.59 1.39
CA ALA A 305 12.77 -1.53 2.21
C ALA A 305 12.23 -0.15 1.81
N ALA A 306 11.91 0.68 2.80
CA ALA A 306 11.41 2.03 2.64
C ALA A 306 12.15 2.97 3.61
N HIS A 307 13.34 3.47 3.20
CA HIS A 307 14.25 4.17 4.10
C HIS A 307 13.60 5.43 4.72
N LYS A 308 13.53 5.45 6.07
CA LYS A 308 12.98 6.55 6.89
C LYS A 308 11.58 7.01 6.44
N ASN A 309 10.75 6.11 5.97
CA ASN A 309 9.37 6.46 5.64
C ASN A 309 8.40 5.30 5.89
N SER A 310 7.13 5.67 5.87
CA SER A 310 5.99 4.79 5.86
C SER A 310 5.00 5.37 4.84
N CYS A 311 4.64 4.61 3.81
CA CYS A 311 3.75 5.09 2.75
C CYS A 311 2.88 3.96 2.20
N ASN A 312 1.72 4.33 1.65
CA ASN A 312 0.91 3.39 0.88
C ASN A 312 1.66 2.98 -0.40
N GLY A 313 1.38 1.77 -0.87
CA GLY A 313 1.89 1.22 -2.12
C GLY A 313 1.05 0.02 -2.51
N GLU A 314 1.24 -0.51 -3.70
CA GLU A 314 0.46 -1.63 -4.23
C GLU A 314 1.24 -2.93 -4.16
N VAL A 315 0.57 -4.04 -3.85
CA VAL A 315 1.08 -5.40 -4.06
C VAL A 315 0.29 -6.05 -5.19
N LEU A 316 0.97 -6.67 -6.13
CA LEU A 316 0.34 -7.27 -7.32
C LEU A 316 1.05 -8.55 -7.73
N MET A 317 0.31 -9.63 -7.91
CA MET A 317 0.83 -10.86 -8.49
C MET A 317 0.52 -10.94 -9.97
N VAL A 318 1.56 -11.15 -10.77
CA VAL A 318 1.49 -11.19 -12.22
C VAL A 318 2.03 -12.50 -12.79
N ASP A 319 1.57 -12.84 -14.00
CA ASP A 319 2.16 -13.91 -14.78
C ASP A 319 3.41 -13.40 -15.50
N ALA A 320 4.49 -14.17 -15.42
CA ALA A 320 5.76 -13.89 -16.07
C ALA A 320 6.38 -15.17 -16.62
N LYS A 321 7.51 -15.05 -17.30
CA LYS A 321 8.33 -16.17 -17.78
C LYS A 321 9.79 -16.00 -17.37
N LYS A 322 10.40 -17.08 -16.90
CA LYS A 322 11.85 -17.21 -16.68
C LYS A 322 12.40 -18.30 -17.59
N ASN A 323 13.30 -17.96 -18.51
CA ASN A 323 13.84 -18.93 -19.47
C ASN A 323 12.76 -19.72 -20.21
N GLY A 324 11.67 -19.05 -20.62
CA GLY A 324 10.53 -19.65 -21.31
C GLY A 324 9.53 -20.39 -20.43
N LYS A 325 9.84 -20.69 -19.18
CA LYS A 325 8.92 -21.34 -18.22
C LYS A 325 8.04 -20.31 -17.53
N LYS A 326 6.75 -20.62 -17.35
CA LYS A 326 5.81 -19.79 -16.61
C LYS A 326 6.19 -19.70 -15.13
N VAL A 327 6.12 -18.53 -14.55
CA VAL A 327 6.34 -18.24 -13.14
C VAL A 327 5.36 -17.17 -12.67
N LYS A 328 5.01 -17.18 -11.39
CA LYS A 328 4.32 -16.05 -10.76
C LYS A 328 5.35 -15.08 -10.20
N LEU A 329 5.14 -13.80 -10.43
CA LEU A 329 6.00 -12.74 -9.92
C LEU A 329 5.17 -11.82 -9.03
N LEU A 330 5.64 -11.65 -7.80
CA LEU A 330 5.05 -10.70 -6.85
C LEU A 330 5.77 -9.36 -7.00
N LEU A 331 5.01 -8.30 -7.21
CA LEU A 331 5.48 -6.92 -7.30
C LEU A 331 4.99 -6.14 -6.07
N GLN A 332 5.83 -5.24 -5.52
CA GLN A 332 5.47 -4.35 -4.43
C GLN A 332 6.03 -2.95 -4.68
N SER A 333 5.18 -1.95 -4.80
CA SER A 333 5.62 -0.56 -4.92
C SER A 333 5.69 0.14 -3.57
N VAL A 334 6.74 0.94 -3.38
CA VAL A 334 6.94 1.82 -2.22
C VAL A 334 7.88 2.97 -2.58
N PRO A 335 7.84 4.12 -1.90
CA PRO A 335 8.99 5.04 -1.88
C PRO A 335 10.19 4.35 -1.25
N VAL A 336 11.27 4.21 -1.99
CA VAL A 336 12.51 3.61 -1.47
C VAL A 336 13.16 4.54 -0.44
N GLY A 337 12.97 5.84 -0.60
CA GLY A 337 13.41 6.85 0.36
C GLY A 337 14.72 7.56 -0.01
N PRO A 338 15.29 8.36 0.88
CA PRO A 338 14.77 8.65 2.23
C PRO A 338 13.48 9.48 2.20
N GLY A 339 12.57 9.17 3.09
CA GLY A 339 11.25 9.82 3.13
C GLY A 339 10.38 9.46 1.92
N ARG A 340 9.43 10.31 1.56
CA ARG A 340 8.54 10.13 0.38
C ARG A 340 9.26 10.58 -0.89
N ASN A 341 10.24 9.77 -1.31
CA ASN A 341 11.06 9.98 -2.51
C ASN A 341 11.34 8.64 -3.17
N ASN A 342 11.64 8.68 -4.46
CA ASN A 342 12.22 7.57 -5.20
C ASN A 342 11.31 6.34 -5.20
N VAL A 343 10.04 6.47 -5.61
CA VAL A 343 9.15 5.30 -5.73
C VAL A 343 9.80 4.25 -6.63
N GLY A 344 9.83 3.03 -6.12
CA GLY A 344 10.34 1.85 -6.82
C GLY A 344 9.38 0.67 -6.72
N ILE A 345 9.62 -0.34 -7.53
CA ILE A 345 8.87 -1.59 -7.60
C ILE A 345 9.81 -2.74 -7.25
N TYR A 346 9.66 -3.30 -6.07
CA TYR A 346 10.31 -4.54 -5.68
C TYR A 346 9.67 -5.72 -6.40
N TYR A 347 10.46 -6.77 -6.70
CA TYR A 347 9.95 -7.99 -7.32
C TYR A 347 10.54 -9.25 -6.69
N LYS A 348 9.72 -10.30 -6.66
CA LYS A 348 10.05 -11.62 -6.12
C LYS A 348 9.32 -12.71 -6.89
N ALA A 349 10.04 -13.73 -7.36
CA ALA A 349 9.43 -14.90 -7.98
C ALA A 349 8.85 -15.86 -6.93
N LEU A 350 7.70 -16.45 -7.28
CA LEU A 350 7.03 -17.50 -6.53
C LEU A 350 7.06 -18.76 -7.42
N GLU A 351 8.18 -19.47 -7.40
CA GLU A 351 8.44 -20.62 -8.29
C GLU A 351 7.87 -21.93 -7.73
N THR A 352 7.84 -22.03 -6.41
CA THR A 352 7.36 -23.22 -5.69
C THR A 352 6.40 -22.86 -4.55
N PRO A 353 5.57 -23.79 -4.05
CA PRO A 353 4.72 -23.54 -2.90
C PRO A 353 5.48 -23.05 -1.65
N ALA A 354 6.74 -23.43 -1.47
CA ALA A 354 7.55 -22.98 -0.34
C ALA A 354 7.80 -21.45 -0.35
N ASP A 355 7.76 -20.81 -1.52
CA ASP A 355 8.03 -19.39 -1.67
C ASP A 355 6.89 -18.51 -1.14
N TYR A 356 5.70 -19.09 -0.91
CA TYR A 356 4.50 -18.39 -0.42
C TYR A 356 3.72 -19.15 0.66
N ALA A 357 4.28 -20.20 1.21
CA ALA A 357 3.62 -21.01 2.25
C ALA A 357 3.47 -20.27 3.58
N THR A 358 4.34 -19.32 3.88
CA THR A 358 4.36 -18.59 5.15
C THR A 358 4.62 -17.09 4.95
N PRO A 359 4.18 -16.23 5.90
CA PRO A 359 4.54 -14.82 5.88
C PRO A 359 6.05 -14.56 5.82
N GLU A 360 6.87 -15.37 6.49
CA GLU A 360 8.33 -15.29 6.44
C GLU A 360 8.89 -15.54 5.04
N ALA A 361 8.33 -16.51 4.32
CA ALA A 361 8.76 -16.82 2.96
C ALA A 361 8.53 -15.63 2.02
N ILE A 362 7.39 -14.93 2.15
CA ILE A 362 7.09 -13.71 1.37
C ILE A 362 7.94 -12.52 1.83
N ALA A 363 8.11 -12.32 3.15
CA ALA A 363 8.72 -11.10 3.70
C ALA A 363 10.19 -10.92 3.31
N LYS A 364 10.92 -11.99 3.05
CA LYS A 364 12.39 -11.99 2.86
C LYS A 364 12.82 -12.35 1.43
N ASN A 365 14.10 -12.05 1.14
CA ASN A 365 14.79 -12.45 -0.09
C ASN A 365 14.06 -11.97 -1.36
N TRP A 366 13.70 -10.70 -1.40
CA TRP A 366 13.24 -10.06 -2.64
C TRP A 366 14.42 -9.93 -3.62
N GLU A 367 14.16 -10.14 -4.90
CA GLU A 367 15.24 -10.34 -5.88
C GLU A 367 15.80 -9.05 -6.46
N GLY A 368 15.08 -7.94 -6.34
CA GLY A 368 15.49 -6.65 -6.84
C GLY A 368 14.44 -5.57 -6.63
N CYS A 369 14.84 -4.35 -6.93
CA CYS A 369 13.98 -3.17 -6.92
C CYS A 369 14.26 -2.32 -8.16
N TYR A 370 13.22 -2.05 -8.95
CA TYR A 370 13.26 -1.11 -10.07
C TYR A 370 12.87 0.27 -9.53
N GLN A 371 13.83 1.16 -9.37
CA GLN A 371 13.55 2.53 -8.99
C GLN A 371 13.02 3.30 -10.20
N LEU A 372 11.73 3.66 -10.18
CA LEU A 372 11.04 4.36 -11.26
C LEU A 372 11.18 5.88 -11.13
N SER A 373 10.95 6.42 -9.95
CA SER A 373 11.07 7.86 -9.67
C SER A 373 12.45 8.20 -9.09
N ASN A 374 12.96 9.39 -9.41
CA ASN A 374 14.17 9.96 -8.84
C ASN A 374 13.94 11.30 -8.12
N THR A 375 12.69 11.56 -7.77
CA THR A 375 12.24 12.81 -7.13
C THR A 375 11.27 12.51 -5.99
N THR A 376 10.69 13.57 -5.39
CA THR A 376 9.59 13.43 -4.43
C THR A 376 8.46 12.59 -5.02
N SER A 377 8.12 11.51 -4.35
CA SER A 377 7.07 10.60 -4.81
C SER A 377 6.51 9.81 -3.63
N ALA A 378 5.21 9.47 -3.69
CA ALA A 378 4.52 8.94 -2.54
C ALA A 378 3.59 7.76 -2.90
N TYR A 379 2.28 7.98 -2.86
CA TYR A 379 1.30 6.92 -3.10
C TYR A 379 1.37 6.40 -4.53
N SER A 380 1.21 5.09 -4.68
CA SER A 380 1.26 4.42 -5.97
C SER A 380 0.29 3.24 -6.02
N THR A 381 -0.19 2.95 -7.21
CA THR A 381 -1.05 1.81 -7.50
C THR A 381 -0.68 1.20 -8.85
N MET A 382 -0.99 -0.07 -9.06
CA MET A 382 -0.71 -0.76 -10.32
C MET A 382 -1.73 -1.84 -10.63
N VAL A 383 -1.91 -2.08 -11.92
CA VAL A 383 -2.71 -3.19 -12.44
C VAL A 383 -1.97 -3.85 -13.60
N GLN A 384 -2.13 -5.16 -13.76
CA GLN A 384 -1.65 -5.85 -14.94
C GLN A 384 -2.65 -5.67 -16.08
N ALA A 385 -2.18 -5.09 -17.18
CA ALA A 385 -2.94 -4.95 -18.40
C ALA A 385 -3.18 -6.29 -19.09
N LYS A 386 -4.17 -6.36 -20.00
CA LYS A 386 -4.45 -7.54 -20.81
C LYS A 386 -3.30 -7.93 -21.73
N ASP A 387 -2.46 -6.99 -22.14
CA ASP A 387 -1.27 -7.25 -22.95
C ASP A 387 -0.04 -7.68 -22.12
N GLY A 388 -0.19 -7.85 -20.80
CA GLY A 388 0.85 -8.25 -19.86
C GLY A 388 1.67 -7.09 -19.29
N SER A 389 1.53 -5.87 -19.83
CA SER A 389 2.19 -4.68 -19.27
C SER A 389 1.67 -4.36 -17.87
N ILE A 390 2.44 -3.60 -17.12
CA ILE A 390 2.03 -3.02 -15.84
C ILE A 390 1.64 -1.57 -16.08
N TYR A 391 0.39 -1.22 -15.83
CA TYR A 391 -0.05 0.16 -15.75
C TYR A 391 0.15 0.64 -14.33
N PHE A 392 0.99 1.64 -14.18
CA PHE A 392 1.42 2.18 -12.90
C PHE A 392 1.04 3.65 -12.79
N LEU A 393 0.39 4.01 -11.71
CA LEU A 393 -0.01 5.38 -11.43
C LEU A 393 0.58 5.80 -10.08
N LEU A 394 1.25 6.95 -10.03
CA LEU A 394 1.90 7.41 -8.80
C LEU A 394 1.80 8.91 -8.59
N GLU A 395 1.90 9.31 -7.34
CA GLU A 395 2.17 10.69 -6.91
C GLU A 395 3.65 11.00 -7.12
N GLU A 396 3.95 12.02 -7.91
CA GLU A 396 5.32 12.44 -8.21
C GLU A 396 5.43 13.96 -8.29
N ASN A 397 6.65 14.51 -8.18
CA ASN A 397 6.91 15.94 -8.26
C ASN A 397 6.05 16.74 -7.25
N ALA A 398 6.27 16.51 -5.96
CA ALA A 398 5.53 17.22 -4.92
C ALA A 398 5.64 18.74 -5.09
N PHE A 399 4.48 19.40 -5.02
CA PHE A 399 4.45 20.84 -4.85
C PHE A 399 4.85 21.18 -3.42
N LYS A 400 5.95 21.89 -3.28
CA LYS A 400 6.41 22.38 -1.98
C LYS A 400 5.76 23.72 -1.67
N ASN A 401 4.85 23.72 -0.73
CA ASN A 401 4.18 24.94 -0.31
C ASN A 401 5.22 25.93 0.27
N PRO A 402 5.37 27.13 -0.32
CA PRO A 402 6.41 28.08 0.11
C PRO A 402 6.20 28.64 1.52
N LYS A 403 4.98 28.55 2.09
CA LYS A 403 4.67 29.02 3.43
C LYS A 403 4.94 27.97 4.51
N THR A 404 4.52 26.73 4.27
CA THR A 404 4.62 25.64 5.25
C THR A 404 5.84 24.78 5.05
N GLN A 405 6.49 24.84 3.88
CA GLN A 405 7.60 23.97 3.46
C GLN A 405 7.24 22.49 3.44
N THR A 406 5.94 22.16 3.39
CA THR A 406 5.42 20.80 3.31
C THR A 406 5.13 20.42 1.86
N ASP A 407 5.22 19.13 1.55
CA ASP A 407 4.81 18.57 0.27
C ASP A 407 3.29 18.31 0.33
N ASP A 408 2.51 19.23 -0.23
CA ASP A 408 1.05 19.27 -0.02
C ASP A 408 0.27 18.49 -1.07
N TYR A 409 0.75 18.45 -2.33
CA TYR A 409 0.09 17.77 -3.45
C TYR A 409 1.10 17.46 -4.56
N TYR A 410 0.72 16.55 -5.47
CA TYR A 410 1.62 15.94 -6.44
C TYR A 410 1.04 16.00 -7.86
N ASP A 411 1.89 15.87 -8.86
CA ASP A 411 1.47 15.36 -10.16
C ASP A 411 1.03 13.92 -10.00
N ILE A 412 -0.10 13.53 -10.60
CA ILE A 412 -0.44 12.13 -10.75
C ILE A 412 0.06 11.68 -12.12
N ARG A 413 1.06 10.80 -12.12
CA ARG A 413 1.76 10.39 -13.34
C ARG A 413 1.51 8.93 -13.66
N PHE A 414 1.33 8.66 -14.95
CA PHE A 414 1.11 7.32 -15.50
C PHE A 414 2.37 6.80 -16.18
N TYR A 415 2.63 5.51 -15.97
CA TYR A 415 3.70 4.75 -16.62
C TYR A 415 3.15 3.44 -17.14
N LYS A 416 3.59 3.04 -18.34
CA LYS A 416 3.38 1.71 -18.89
C LYS A 416 4.70 0.97 -18.89
N LEU A 417 4.82 -0.09 -18.08
CA LEU A 417 6.07 -0.81 -17.82
C LEU A 417 6.00 -2.25 -18.31
N GLY A 418 7.09 -2.74 -18.88
CA GLY A 418 7.28 -4.16 -19.17
C GLY A 418 7.79 -4.92 -17.93
N ILE A 419 7.49 -6.21 -17.83
CA ILE A 419 8.05 -7.09 -16.79
C ILE A 419 9.58 -7.18 -16.95
N ASP A 420 10.05 -7.28 -18.18
CA ASP A 420 11.48 -7.27 -18.53
C ASP A 420 12.18 -5.98 -18.05
N GLN A 421 11.54 -4.84 -18.22
CA GLN A 421 12.04 -3.55 -17.71
C GLN A 421 12.14 -3.56 -16.18
N ILE A 422 11.04 -3.93 -15.47
CA ILE A 422 11.02 -3.96 -13.99
C ILE A 422 12.07 -4.92 -13.45
N THR A 423 12.37 -5.99 -14.15
CA THR A 423 13.24 -7.07 -13.66
C THR A 423 14.63 -7.10 -14.31
N ASN A 424 15.00 -6.04 -15.03
CA ASN A 424 16.25 -5.98 -15.78
C ASN A 424 16.47 -7.23 -16.65
N ASN A 425 15.46 -7.57 -17.47
CA ASN A 425 15.43 -8.73 -18.37
C ASN A 425 15.52 -10.11 -17.68
N ARG A 426 15.41 -10.19 -16.34
CA ARG A 426 15.41 -11.46 -15.62
C ARG A 426 14.14 -12.26 -15.87
N TYR A 427 13.02 -11.58 -16.05
CA TYR A 427 11.70 -12.12 -16.37
C TYR A 427 11.10 -11.40 -17.58
N LYS A 428 10.15 -12.09 -18.24
CA LYS A 428 9.41 -11.55 -19.39
C LYS A 428 7.92 -11.80 -19.25
#